data_fa5f59af17b56abd84146920e966d23a
#
_entry.id   fa5f59af17b56abd84146920e966d23a
#
_cell.length_a   1.000
_cell.length_b   1.000
_cell.length_c   1.000
_cell.angle_alpha   90.00
_cell.angle_beta   90.00
_cell.angle_gamma   90.00
#
_symmetry.space_group_name_H-M   'P 1'
#
loop_
_entity.id
_entity.type
_entity.pdbx_description
1 polymer ?
#
loop_
_entity_poly.entity_id
_entity_poly.type
_entity_poly.pdbx_seq_one_letter_code
_entity_poly.pdbx_strand_id
1 'polypeptide(L)'
;GTYVLEEGEKIACYIAIGYGETQGVGHKIKTVEQVSNATDLTPSWFKKGVEAALLAPTAVNQQKFSFEYVGMSNGRHQVRAKKGLSMIGYTQMDLGIAKYHFEVGAGEVNFEWV
;
A
#
# COMPACT_ATOMS: atom_id res chain seq x y z
N GLY A 1 -29.15 10.93 10.79
CA GLY A 1 -27.90 10.24 10.52
C GLY A 1 -28.13 8.89 9.92
N THR A 2 -27.19 8.43 9.13
CA THR A 2 -27.23 7.16 8.42
C THR A 2 -26.29 6.09 9.05
N TYR A 3 -25.71 6.40 10.19
CA TYR A 3 -24.81 5.50 10.93
C TYR A 3 -24.99 5.67 12.43
N VAL A 4 -24.59 4.63 13.16
CA VAL A 4 -24.57 4.61 14.62
C VAL A 4 -23.14 4.35 15.06
N LEU A 5 -22.64 5.15 16.02
CA LEU A 5 -21.34 4.98 16.64
C LEU A 5 -21.52 4.45 18.06
N GLU A 6 -20.72 3.45 18.44
CA GLU A 6 -20.59 3.01 19.81
C GLU A 6 -19.54 3.84 20.56
N GLU A 7 -19.52 3.72 21.89
CA GLU A 7 -18.54 4.43 22.70
C GLU A 7 -17.10 4.05 22.30
N GLY A 8 -16.27 5.05 22.07
CA GLY A 8 -14.88 4.87 21.64
C GLY A 8 -14.66 4.73 20.14
N GLU A 9 -15.71 4.57 19.34
CA GLU A 9 -15.62 4.52 17.88
C GLU A 9 -15.47 5.90 17.28
N LYS A 10 -14.72 5.97 16.18
CA LYS A 10 -14.56 7.18 15.35
C LYS A 10 -14.69 6.82 13.89
N ILE A 11 -15.31 7.72 13.12
CA ILE A 11 -15.36 7.58 11.67
C ILE A 11 -13.96 7.85 11.12
N ALA A 12 -13.38 6.85 10.43
CA ALA A 12 -12.08 7.00 9.79
C ALA A 12 -12.19 7.69 8.43
N CYS A 13 -13.19 7.33 7.63
CA CYS A 13 -13.41 7.90 6.30
C CYS A 13 -14.83 7.60 5.82
N TYR A 14 -15.20 8.23 4.71
CA TYR A 14 -16.41 7.92 3.95
C TYR A 14 -16.00 7.39 2.57
N ILE A 15 -16.69 6.37 2.10
CA ILE A 15 -16.50 5.82 0.76
C ILE A 15 -17.80 5.99 0.00
N ALA A 16 -17.76 6.77 -1.08
CA ALA A 16 -18.90 6.92 -2.00
C ALA A 16 -18.79 5.86 -3.09
N ILE A 17 -19.88 5.12 -3.30
CA ILE A 17 -19.95 4.07 -4.31
C ILE A 17 -21.06 4.41 -5.29
N GLY A 18 -20.78 4.36 -6.59
CA GLY A 18 -21.75 4.67 -7.62
C GLY A 18 -21.12 4.70 -9.00
N TYR A 19 -21.93 5.06 -9.98
CA TYR A 19 -21.45 5.28 -11.34
C TYR A 19 -20.98 6.74 -11.48
N GLY A 20 -19.72 6.93 -11.82
CA GLY A 20 -19.15 8.25 -12.07
C GLY A 20 -19.60 8.80 -13.42
N GLU A 21 -19.60 10.13 -13.54
CA GLU A 21 -19.85 10.82 -14.82
C GLU A 21 -18.77 10.50 -15.85
N THR A 22 -17.55 10.23 -15.41
CA THR A 22 -16.39 9.86 -16.24
C THR A 22 -15.74 8.60 -15.68
N GLN A 23 -14.85 7.97 -16.46
CA GLN A 23 -14.05 6.83 -16.00
C GLN A 23 -12.87 7.25 -15.10
N GLY A 24 -12.72 8.55 -14.86
CA GLY A 24 -11.60 9.07 -14.09
C GLY A 24 -10.28 9.11 -14.89
N VAL A 25 -9.22 9.50 -14.20
CA VAL A 25 -7.85 9.56 -14.74
C VAL A 25 -6.88 8.90 -13.79
N GLY A 26 -5.83 8.27 -14.33
CA GLY A 26 -4.75 7.73 -13.50
C GLY A 26 -3.94 8.85 -12.85
N HIS A 27 -3.41 8.58 -11.65
CA HIS A 27 -2.46 9.48 -11.00
C HIS A 27 -1.01 9.17 -11.42
N LYS A 28 -0.12 10.14 -11.27
CA LYS A 28 1.32 9.90 -11.44
C LYS A 28 1.80 8.92 -10.37
N ILE A 29 2.62 7.96 -10.77
CA ILE A 29 3.20 6.97 -9.87
C ILE A 29 4.72 7.10 -9.85
N LYS A 30 5.31 6.76 -8.72
CA LYS A 30 6.76 6.57 -8.59
C LYS A 30 7.18 5.27 -9.28
N THR A 31 8.47 5.10 -9.47
CA THR A 31 9.01 3.83 -9.99
C THR A 31 9.18 2.81 -8.88
N VAL A 32 9.27 1.53 -9.24
CA VAL A 32 9.52 0.44 -8.29
C VAL A 32 10.81 0.68 -7.50
N GLU A 33 11.85 1.17 -8.16
CA GLU A 33 13.16 1.44 -7.55
C GLU A 33 13.13 2.59 -6.53
N GLN A 34 12.21 3.54 -6.71
CA GLN A 34 12.05 4.65 -5.77
C GLN A 34 11.37 4.25 -4.45
N VAL A 35 10.62 3.16 -4.47
CA VAL A 35 9.82 2.72 -3.32
C VAL A 35 10.17 1.31 -2.83
N SER A 36 11.21 0.70 -3.38
CA SER A 36 11.61 -0.64 -2.95
C SER A 36 13.10 -0.93 -3.23
N ASN A 37 13.57 -2.03 -2.66
CA ASN A 37 14.87 -2.60 -2.98
C ASN A 37 14.78 -3.75 -4.01
N ALA A 38 13.74 -3.77 -4.85
CA ALA A 38 13.58 -4.80 -5.87
C ALA A 38 14.75 -4.79 -6.87
N THR A 39 15.25 -5.98 -7.19
CA THR A 39 16.27 -6.22 -8.21
C THR A 39 15.87 -7.44 -9.02
N ASP A 40 16.66 -7.79 -10.04
CA ASP A 40 16.43 -9.01 -10.83
C ASP A 40 16.61 -10.29 -9.99
N LEU A 41 17.22 -10.18 -8.80
CA LEU A 41 17.45 -11.30 -7.88
C LEU A 41 16.32 -11.48 -6.86
N THR A 42 15.45 -10.48 -6.69
CA THR A 42 14.29 -10.62 -5.80
C THR A 42 13.20 -11.46 -6.47
N PRO A 43 12.37 -12.18 -5.69
CA PRO A 43 11.27 -12.94 -6.27
C PRO A 43 10.34 -12.07 -7.13
N SER A 44 9.87 -12.60 -8.25
CA SER A 44 9.01 -11.85 -9.18
C SER A 44 7.70 -11.35 -8.56
N TRP A 45 7.14 -12.09 -7.60
CA TRP A 45 5.95 -11.69 -6.88
C TRP A 45 6.16 -10.43 -6.04
N PHE A 46 7.38 -10.20 -5.54
CA PHE A 46 7.71 -8.98 -4.78
C PHE A 46 7.55 -7.73 -5.64
N LYS A 47 8.11 -7.75 -6.85
CA LYS A 47 7.97 -6.65 -7.80
C LYS A 47 6.49 -6.40 -8.15
N LYS A 48 5.71 -7.47 -8.41
CA LYS A 48 4.27 -7.37 -8.66
C LYS A 48 3.53 -6.73 -7.49
N GLY A 49 3.91 -7.07 -6.26
CA GLY A 49 3.36 -6.45 -5.06
C GLY A 49 3.66 -4.94 -4.99
N VAL A 50 4.89 -4.53 -5.29
CA VAL A 50 5.28 -3.11 -5.33
C VAL A 50 4.52 -2.36 -6.43
N GLU A 51 4.41 -2.94 -7.63
CA GLU A 51 3.65 -2.36 -8.73
C GLU A 51 2.17 -2.15 -8.37
N ALA A 52 1.56 -3.12 -7.70
CA ALA A 52 0.19 -2.99 -7.20
C ALA A 52 0.07 -1.91 -6.12
N ALA A 53 1.04 -1.84 -5.19
CA ALA A 53 1.07 -0.81 -4.15
C ALA A 53 1.18 0.61 -4.73
N LEU A 54 1.86 0.79 -5.85
CA LEU A 54 1.96 2.08 -6.54
C LEU A 54 0.61 2.58 -7.10
N LEU A 55 -0.37 1.69 -7.25
CA LEU A 55 -1.73 2.07 -7.64
C LEU A 55 -2.59 2.52 -6.45
N ALA A 56 -2.10 2.35 -5.22
CA ALA A 56 -2.83 2.75 -4.02
C ALA A 56 -3.02 4.27 -3.96
N PRO A 57 -4.22 4.76 -3.63
CA PRO A 57 -4.41 6.18 -3.36
C PRO A 57 -3.67 6.58 -2.08
N THR A 58 -3.02 7.72 -2.11
CA THR A 58 -2.37 8.32 -0.94
C THR A 58 -2.76 9.79 -0.80
N ALA A 59 -2.67 10.33 0.40
CA ALA A 59 -2.99 11.73 0.65
C ALA A 59 -2.15 12.64 -0.27
N VAL A 60 -2.81 13.52 -1.01
CA VAL A 60 -2.24 14.40 -2.06
C VAL A 60 -1.27 13.68 -3.02
N ASN A 61 -1.51 12.40 -3.26
CA ASN A 61 -0.64 11.54 -4.08
C ASN A 61 0.84 11.56 -3.62
N GLN A 62 1.06 11.65 -2.32
CA GLN A 62 2.42 11.78 -1.76
C GLN A 62 3.28 10.51 -1.88
N GLN A 63 2.67 9.34 -1.91
CA GLN A 63 3.34 8.05 -2.08
C GLN A 63 4.56 7.89 -1.15
N LYS A 64 4.39 8.23 0.14
CA LYS A 64 5.44 8.19 1.17
C LYS A 64 5.48 6.83 1.86
N PHE A 65 5.72 5.80 1.08
CA PHE A 65 5.90 4.43 1.56
C PHE A 65 7.07 3.77 0.82
N SER A 66 7.58 2.71 1.41
CA SER A 66 8.56 1.84 0.75
C SER A 66 8.43 0.40 1.22
N PHE A 67 8.84 -0.52 0.37
CA PHE A 67 8.85 -1.96 0.64
C PHE A 67 10.27 -2.51 0.51
N GLU A 68 10.64 -3.35 1.45
CA GLU A 68 11.95 -3.99 1.50
C GLU A 68 11.78 -5.50 1.52
N TYR A 69 12.33 -6.18 0.52
CA TYR A 69 12.52 -7.60 0.60
C TYR A 69 13.69 -7.89 1.52
N VAL A 70 13.41 -8.55 2.64
CA VAL A 70 14.41 -8.79 3.70
C VAL A 70 15.19 -10.08 3.45
N GLY A 71 14.56 -11.05 2.81
CA GLY A 71 15.13 -12.38 2.57
C GLY A 71 14.22 -13.49 3.09
N MET A 72 14.81 -14.66 3.31
CA MET A 72 14.09 -15.80 3.88
C MET A 72 14.49 -16.02 5.34
N SER A 73 13.52 -16.39 6.16
CA SER A 73 13.74 -16.86 7.53
C SER A 73 12.72 -17.95 7.84
N ASN A 74 13.18 -19.04 8.45
CA ASN A 74 12.32 -20.18 8.79
C ASN A 74 11.48 -20.71 7.61
N GLY A 75 12.06 -20.73 6.41
CA GLY A 75 11.40 -21.19 5.19
C GLY A 75 10.36 -20.26 4.59
N ARG A 76 10.24 -19.02 5.11
CA ARG A 76 9.32 -18.01 4.60
C ARG A 76 10.07 -16.76 4.12
N HIS A 77 9.60 -16.22 3.01
CA HIS A 77 10.04 -14.92 2.54
C HIS A 77 9.53 -13.83 3.46
N GLN A 78 10.34 -12.81 3.70
CA GLN A 78 10.00 -11.71 4.59
C GLN A 78 10.02 -10.38 3.85
N VAL A 79 8.99 -9.57 4.09
CA VAL A 79 8.86 -8.22 3.53
C VAL A 79 8.61 -7.23 4.66
N ARG A 80 9.27 -6.08 4.58
CA ARG A 80 9.06 -4.96 5.49
C ARG A 80 8.47 -3.79 4.74
N ALA A 81 7.40 -3.22 5.30
CA ALA A 81 6.81 -1.99 4.81
C ALA A 81 7.20 -0.83 5.74
N LYS A 82 7.57 0.31 5.16
CA LYS A 82 7.98 1.51 5.91
C LYS A 82 7.20 2.72 5.40
N LYS A 83 6.77 3.56 6.33
CA LYS A 83 6.23 4.89 6.00
C LYS A 83 7.35 5.90 5.88
N GLY A 84 7.24 6.82 4.93
CA GLY A 84 8.13 7.96 4.81
C GLY A 84 7.70 9.11 5.71
N LEU A 85 8.55 10.12 5.81
CA LEU A 85 8.23 11.36 6.50
C LEU A 85 7.36 12.25 5.61
N SER A 86 6.35 12.87 6.21
CA SER A 86 5.47 13.81 5.54
C SER A 86 5.08 14.94 6.49
N MET A 87 5.08 16.18 5.98
CA MET A 87 4.61 17.35 6.74
C MET A 87 3.10 17.42 6.84
N ILE A 88 2.37 16.76 5.93
CA ILE A 88 0.90 16.74 5.93
C ILE A 88 0.30 15.59 6.73
N GLY A 89 1.12 14.62 7.16
CA GLY A 89 0.64 13.42 7.86
C GLY A 89 0.03 12.38 6.94
N TYR A 90 -0.92 11.59 7.48
CA TYR A 90 -1.64 10.50 6.79
C TYR A 90 -0.78 9.33 6.32
N THR A 91 0.53 9.32 6.57
CA THR A 91 1.45 8.28 6.11
C THR A 91 1.14 6.91 6.67
N GLN A 92 0.59 6.84 7.90
CA GLN A 92 0.19 5.58 8.50
C GLN A 92 -1.03 4.97 7.79
N MET A 93 -2.02 5.79 7.45
CA MET A 93 -3.20 5.36 6.70
C MET A 93 -2.82 4.99 5.27
N ASP A 94 -2.03 5.82 4.60
CA ASP A 94 -1.52 5.56 3.26
C ASP A 94 -0.74 4.25 3.20
N LEU A 95 0.10 3.97 4.21
CA LEU A 95 0.85 2.72 4.30
C LEU A 95 -0.07 1.51 4.43
N GLY A 96 -1.14 1.62 5.22
CA GLY A 96 -2.13 0.55 5.35
C GLY A 96 -2.78 0.21 4.02
N ILE A 97 -3.18 1.23 3.26
CA ILE A 97 -3.77 1.05 1.92
C ILE A 97 -2.74 0.42 0.96
N ALA A 98 -1.52 0.94 0.94
CA ALA A 98 -0.45 0.43 0.07
C ALA A 98 -0.07 -1.03 0.41
N LYS A 99 -0.06 -1.39 1.70
CA LYS A 99 0.18 -2.78 2.14
C LYS A 99 -0.89 -3.73 1.60
N TYR A 100 -2.16 -3.36 1.69
CA TYR A 100 -3.23 -4.18 1.15
C TYR A 100 -3.11 -4.38 -0.37
N HIS A 101 -2.81 -3.32 -1.11
CA HIS A 101 -2.53 -3.43 -2.54
C HIS A 101 -1.35 -4.35 -2.82
N PHE A 102 -0.28 -4.24 -2.02
CA PHE A 102 0.88 -5.12 -2.12
C PHE A 102 0.49 -6.58 -1.93
N GLU A 103 -0.29 -6.91 -0.90
CA GLU A 103 -0.77 -8.27 -0.63
C GLU A 103 -1.54 -8.85 -1.81
N VAL A 104 -2.42 -8.05 -2.41
CA VAL A 104 -3.19 -8.47 -3.60
C VAL A 104 -2.26 -8.74 -4.79
N GLY A 105 -1.29 -7.88 -5.04
CA GLY A 105 -0.37 -8.02 -6.16
C GLY A 105 0.69 -9.12 -5.98
N ALA A 106 1.19 -9.29 -4.77
CA ALA A 106 2.21 -10.28 -4.43
C ALA A 106 1.66 -11.67 -4.17
N GLY A 107 0.42 -11.77 -3.69
CA GLY A 107 -0.15 -12.97 -3.11
C GLY A 107 0.33 -13.17 -1.66
N GLU A 108 -0.56 -13.01 -0.70
CA GLU A 108 -0.23 -13.04 0.73
C GLU A 108 0.38 -14.36 1.22
N VAL A 109 0.14 -15.47 0.48
CA VAL A 109 0.72 -16.79 0.80
C VAL A 109 2.22 -16.85 0.54
N ASN A 110 2.78 -15.94 -0.26
CA ASN A 110 4.17 -15.96 -0.69
C ASN A 110 5.16 -15.41 0.34
N PHE A 111 4.67 -14.66 1.32
CA PHE A 111 5.55 -13.95 2.26
C PHE A 111 4.87 -13.72 3.61
N GLU A 112 5.65 -13.17 4.53
CA GLU A 112 5.14 -12.64 5.81
C GLU A 112 5.69 -11.22 6.02
N TRP A 113 4.91 -10.38 6.69
CA TRP A 113 5.37 -9.07 7.14
C TRP A 113 6.29 -9.18 8.35
N VAL A 114 7.33 -8.38 8.36
CA VAL A 114 8.24 -8.26 9.51
C VAL A 114 8.46 -6.83 9.96
#